data_9e58cb184c110a01a3316dcd88172f27
#
_entry.id   9e58cb184c110a01a3316dcd88172f27
#
_cell.length_a   1.000
_cell.length_b   1.000
_cell.length_c   1.000
_cell.angle_alpha   90.00
_cell.angle_beta   90.00
_cell.angle_gamma   90.00
#
_symmetry.space_group_name_H-M   'P 1'
#
loop_
_entity.id
_entity.type
_entity.pdbx_description
1 polymer ?
#
loop_
_entity_poly.entity_id
_entity_poly.type
_entity_poly.pdbx_seq_one_letter_code
_entity_poly.pdbx_strand_id
1 'polypeptide(L)'
;HDDHGHKKKDDHDDHDDHAHGEYDPHIWLDPINAKIILNEMVEHLIENDSKNTSTYKSNLDKALKDIDKLVKDVKAELNQSTSSIVFHDAYQYFEKRFNVNVLGAFTVNTDVMPGAEQLAEIREKIEHDKVSCIFSEPQFNPDIINAVAKDMDIKTGVLDPLGSNLNPGKGLYFDLIRNMSKSFKGC
;
A
#
# COMPACT_ATOMS: atom_id res chain seq x y z
N HIS A 1 -4.67 58.01 -16.18
CA HIS A 1 -4.56 58.22 -14.73
C HIS A 1 -4.67 56.89 -14.00
N ASP A 2 -3.55 56.60 -13.38
CA ASP A 2 -3.29 55.83 -12.17
C ASP A 2 -3.51 54.34 -12.20
N ASP A 3 -2.42 53.77 -12.46
CA ASP A 3 -1.79 52.49 -12.14
C ASP A 3 -1.87 52.19 -10.64
N HIS A 4 -2.49 51.07 -10.28
CA HIS A 4 -2.27 50.37 -9.02
C HIS A 4 -2.11 48.87 -9.27
N GLY A 5 -0.84 48.49 -9.41
CA GLY A 5 -0.43 47.11 -9.40
C GLY A 5 -0.72 46.40 -8.09
N HIS A 6 -1.56 45.40 -8.14
CA HIS A 6 -1.69 44.39 -7.10
C HIS A 6 -0.79 43.20 -7.45
N LYS A 7 0.33 43.12 -6.75
CA LYS A 7 1.11 41.87 -6.64
C LYS A 7 0.20 40.83 -5.95
N LYS A 8 -0.27 39.85 -6.70
CA LYS A 8 -0.73 38.58 -6.13
C LYS A 8 0.50 37.86 -5.63
N LYS A 9 0.53 37.57 -4.33
CA LYS A 9 1.35 36.51 -3.77
C LYS A 9 0.69 35.20 -4.24
N ASP A 10 1.40 34.46 -5.05
CA ASP A 10 1.08 33.08 -5.31
C ASP A 10 1.56 32.30 -4.07
N ASP A 11 0.62 32.00 -3.18
CA ASP A 11 0.79 30.96 -2.18
C ASP A 11 0.67 29.63 -2.96
N HIS A 12 1.82 29.05 -3.31
CA HIS A 12 1.91 27.67 -3.73
C HIS A 12 1.67 26.80 -2.50
N ASP A 13 0.41 26.48 -2.23
CA ASP A 13 0.04 25.28 -1.49
C ASP A 13 0.30 24.11 -2.44
N ASP A 14 1.53 23.56 -2.39
CA ASP A 14 1.86 22.28 -2.97
C ASP A 14 1.13 21.19 -2.17
N HIS A 15 -0.17 21.05 -2.41
CA HIS A 15 -0.86 19.80 -2.17
C HIS A 15 -0.49 18.90 -3.33
N ASP A 16 0.44 17.98 -3.08
CA ASP A 16 0.64 16.79 -3.89
C ASP A 16 -0.70 16.03 -3.93
N ASP A 17 -1.58 16.44 -4.85
CA ASP A 17 -2.75 15.67 -5.24
C ASP A 17 -2.21 14.40 -5.92
N HIS A 18 -2.07 13.35 -5.10
CA HIS A 18 -1.87 12.00 -5.62
C HIS A 18 -2.98 11.75 -6.64
N ALA A 19 -2.60 11.66 -7.91
CA ALA A 19 -3.52 11.46 -9.04
C ALA A 19 -4.07 10.03 -9.03
N HIS A 20 -4.71 9.65 -7.91
CA HIS A 20 -5.53 8.47 -7.86
C HIS A 20 -6.76 8.72 -8.73
N GLY A 21 -7.18 7.73 -9.51
CA GLY A 21 -8.54 7.70 -10.00
C GLY A 21 -9.51 7.90 -8.82
N GLU A 22 -10.75 8.24 -9.09
CA GLU A 22 -11.77 8.54 -8.08
C GLU A 22 -11.83 7.49 -6.94
N TYR A 23 -11.39 6.25 -7.20
CA TYR A 23 -11.34 5.13 -6.26
C TYR A 23 -10.05 4.31 -6.42
N ASP A 24 -9.37 4.05 -5.29
CA ASP A 24 -8.26 3.10 -5.24
C ASP A 24 -8.79 1.67 -5.26
N PRO A 25 -8.38 0.83 -6.23
CA PRO A 25 -8.86 -0.55 -6.35
C PRO A 25 -8.24 -1.52 -5.32
N HIS A 26 -7.17 -1.16 -4.62
CA HIS A 26 -6.39 -2.08 -3.75
C HIS A 26 -7.06 -2.36 -2.39
N ILE A 27 -8.39 -2.48 -2.40
CA ILE A 27 -9.24 -2.59 -1.20
C ILE A 27 -8.91 -3.81 -0.33
N TRP A 28 -8.37 -4.89 -0.92
CA TRP A 28 -8.01 -6.12 -0.20
C TRP A 28 -6.84 -5.95 0.77
N LEU A 29 -6.05 -4.88 0.66
CA LEU A 29 -4.91 -4.62 1.53
C LEU A 29 -5.33 -4.09 2.91
N ASP A 30 -6.60 -3.75 3.11
CA ASP A 30 -7.17 -3.60 4.45
C ASP A 30 -7.91 -4.87 4.87
N PRO A 31 -7.45 -5.59 5.92
CA PRO A 31 -8.15 -6.77 6.42
C PRO A 31 -9.61 -6.53 6.85
N ILE A 32 -9.98 -5.29 7.18
CA ILE A 32 -11.38 -4.98 7.49
C ILE A 32 -12.24 -4.98 6.22
N ASN A 33 -11.71 -4.46 5.11
CA ASN A 33 -12.38 -4.60 3.81
C ASN A 33 -12.52 -6.06 3.40
N ALA A 34 -11.49 -6.88 3.65
CA ALA A 34 -11.55 -8.32 3.41
C ALA A 34 -12.68 -9.02 4.19
N LYS A 35 -12.97 -8.58 5.43
CA LYS A 35 -14.12 -9.09 6.20
C LYS A 35 -15.44 -8.73 5.53
N ILE A 36 -15.58 -7.52 4.97
CA ILE A 36 -16.78 -7.10 4.23
C ILE A 36 -16.95 -7.98 2.99
N ILE A 37 -15.89 -8.14 2.20
CA ILE A 37 -15.88 -8.98 1.00
C ILE A 37 -16.31 -10.42 1.34
N LEU A 38 -15.80 -11.00 2.43
CA LEU A 38 -16.17 -12.34 2.86
C LEU A 38 -17.65 -12.48 3.23
N ASN A 39 -18.25 -11.47 3.87
CA ASN A 39 -19.67 -11.47 4.19
C ASN A 39 -20.51 -11.50 2.89
N GLU A 40 -20.25 -10.60 1.95
CA GLU A 40 -20.91 -10.55 0.66
C GLU A 40 -20.76 -11.88 -0.11
N MET A 41 -19.54 -12.43 -0.15
CA MET A 41 -19.31 -13.74 -0.79
C MET A 41 -20.16 -14.84 -0.17
N VAL A 42 -20.29 -14.88 1.16
CA VAL A 42 -21.07 -15.92 1.83
C VAL A 42 -22.57 -15.75 1.58
N GLU A 43 -23.08 -14.53 1.52
CA GLU A 43 -24.48 -14.27 1.15
C GLU A 43 -24.77 -14.82 -0.24
N HIS A 44 -23.96 -14.51 -1.24
CA HIS A 44 -24.10 -15.05 -2.59
C HIS A 44 -23.94 -16.58 -2.67
N LEU A 45 -23.04 -17.16 -1.88
CA LEU A 45 -22.92 -18.62 -1.81
C LEU A 45 -24.20 -19.28 -1.25
N ILE A 46 -24.80 -18.70 -0.22
CA ILE A 46 -26.03 -19.20 0.38
C ILE A 46 -27.21 -19.08 -0.59
N GLU A 47 -27.32 -18.00 -1.34
CA GLU A 47 -28.34 -17.82 -2.37
C GLU A 47 -28.29 -18.93 -3.44
N ASN A 48 -27.07 -19.30 -3.86
CA ASN A 48 -26.87 -20.30 -4.92
C ASN A 48 -26.80 -21.74 -4.41
N ASP A 49 -26.46 -21.96 -3.14
CA ASP A 49 -26.31 -23.27 -2.52
C ASP A 49 -26.76 -23.23 -1.06
N SER A 50 -28.07 -23.10 -0.87
CA SER A 50 -28.72 -23.02 0.45
C SER A 50 -28.54 -24.27 1.31
N LYS A 51 -28.25 -25.43 0.71
CA LYS A 51 -28.03 -26.71 1.42
C LYS A 51 -26.78 -26.65 2.31
N ASN A 52 -25.80 -25.87 1.94
CA ASN A 52 -24.52 -25.71 2.65
C ASN A 52 -24.47 -24.45 3.54
N THR A 53 -25.59 -23.77 3.79
CA THR A 53 -25.66 -22.52 4.58
C THR A 53 -24.92 -22.61 5.91
N SER A 54 -25.11 -23.69 6.68
CA SER A 54 -24.45 -23.85 8.00
C SER A 54 -22.92 -23.92 7.88
N THR A 55 -22.43 -24.59 6.85
CA THR A 55 -20.99 -24.70 6.55
C THR A 55 -20.42 -23.37 6.17
N TYR A 56 -21.07 -22.62 5.28
CA TYR A 56 -20.63 -21.29 4.87
C TYR A 56 -20.56 -20.33 6.04
N LYS A 57 -21.60 -20.26 6.88
CA LYS A 57 -21.62 -19.42 8.08
C LYS A 57 -20.53 -19.81 9.08
N SER A 58 -20.33 -21.10 9.33
CA SER A 58 -19.27 -21.57 10.23
C SER A 58 -17.87 -21.22 9.72
N ASN A 59 -17.64 -21.35 8.40
CA ASN A 59 -16.37 -20.96 7.79
C ASN A 59 -16.14 -19.45 7.85
N LEU A 60 -17.20 -18.65 7.62
CA LEU A 60 -17.15 -17.20 7.76
C LEU A 60 -16.77 -16.79 9.17
N ASP A 61 -17.47 -17.30 10.20
CA ASP A 61 -17.19 -16.99 11.59
C ASP A 61 -15.73 -17.27 11.98
N LYS A 62 -15.19 -18.39 11.47
CA LYS A 62 -13.79 -18.72 11.68
C LYS A 62 -12.86 -17.73 10.97
N ALA A 63 -13.11 -17.43 9.70
CA ALA A 63 -12.30 -16.52 8.91
C ALA A 63 -12.28 -15.11 9.51
N LEU A 64 -13.43 -14.59 9.97
CA LEU A 64 -13.53 -13.28 10.61
C LEU A 64 -12.69 -13.21 11.89
N LYS A 65 -12.70 -14.26 12.73
CA LYS A 65 -11.86 -14.36 13.94
C LYS A 65 -10.37 -14.42 13.60
N ASP A 66 -10.01 -15.20 12.58
CA ASP A 66 -8.62 -15.30 12.12
C ASP A 66 -8.11 -13.97 11.57
N ILE A 67 -8.95 -13.19 10.87
CA ILE A 67 -8.63 -11.83 10.41
C ILE A 67 -8.49 -10.86 11.60
N ASP A 68 -9.36 -10.92 12.60
CA ASP A 68 -9.23 -10.08 13.80
C ASP A 68 -7.91 -10.33 14.52
N LYS A 69 -7.51 -11.61 14.60
CA LYS A 69 -6.19 -11.97 15.15
C LYS A 69 -5.06 -11.43 14.29
N LEU A 70 -5.15 -11.55 12.96
CA LEU A 70 -4.16 -11.00 12.03
C LEU A 70 -3.98 -9.49 12.24
N VAL A 71 -5.07 -8.73 12.30
CA VAL A 71 -5.01 -7.26 12.52
C VAL A 71 -4.32 -6.93 13.84
N LYS A 72 -4.63 -7.68 14.91
CA LYS A 72 -3.99 -7.49 16.22
C LYS A 72 -2.49 -7.78 16.17
N ASP A 73 -2.11 -8.90 15.55
CA ASP A 73 -0.72 -9.34 15.45
C ASP A 73 0.11 -8.31 14.64
N VAL A 74 -0.41 -7.86 13.48
CA VAL A 74 0.26 -6.88 12.61
C VAL A 74 0.38 -5.51 13.29
N LYS A 75 -0.66 -5.04 13.99
CA LYS A 75 -0.57 -3.79 14.77
C LYS A 75 0.48 -3.85 15.87
N ALA A 76 0.64 -5.00 16.52
CA ALA A 76 1.67 -5.18 17.53
C ALA A 76 3.08 -5.23 16.92
N GLU A 77 3.21 -5.71 15.67
CA GLU A 77 4.47 -5.78 14.95
C GLU A 77 4.92 -4.43 14.41
N LEU A 78 3.99 -3.61 13.89
CA LEU A 78 4.22 -2.29 13.28
C LEU A 78 4.05 -1.16 14.30
N ASN A 79 4.62 -1.30 15.48
CA ASN A 79 4.53 -0.29 16.54
C ASN A 79 5.46 0.93 16.35
N GLN A 80 6.35 0.86 15.38
CA GLN A 80 7.22 1.96 14.94
C GLN A 80 7.14 2.06 13.41
N SER A 81 6.78 3.24 12.93
CA SER A 81 6.73 3.52 11.50
C SER A 81 7.97 4.27 11.09
N THR A 82 8.74 3.71 10.16
CA THR A 82 9.78 4.41 9.42
C THR A 82 9.19 5.05 8.18
N SER A 83 9.76 6.17 7.73
CA SER A 83 9.34 6.81 6.49
C SER A 83 9.81 6.00 5.28
N SER A 84 8.93 5.81 4.31
CA SER A 84 9.20 5.00 3.12
C SER A 84 8.63 5.61 1.84
N ILE A 85 9.20 5.20 0.70
CA ILE A 85 8.64 5.42 -0.63
C ILE A 85 8.41 4.05 -1.27
N VAL A 86 7.27 3.87 -1.93
CA VAL A 86 6.87 2.61 -2.56
C VAL A 86 7.03 2.70 -4.09
N PHE A 87 7.08 1.54 -4.78
CA PHE A 87 7.19 1.54 -6.23
C PHE A 87 5.93 2.11 -6.87
N HIS A 88 4.76 1.57 -6.54
CA HIS A 88 3.51 2.13 -7.04
C HIS A 88 2.53 2.39 -5.89
N ASP A 89 1.59 3.31 -6.11
CA ASP A 89 0.68 3.81 -5.10
C ASP A 89 -0.50 2.86 -4.89
N ALA A 90 -0.24 1.75 -4.17
CA ALA A 90 -1.21 0.68 -3.91
C ALA A 90 -1.57 0.52 -2.43
N TYR A 91 -0.85 1.16 -1.53
CA TYR A 91 -0.79 0.73 -0.13
C TYR A 91 -1.64 1.56 0.82
N GLN A 92 -2.38 2.58 0.35
CA GLN A 92 -3.10 3.52 1.22
C GLN A 92 -4.07 2.87 2.19
N TYR A 93 -4.73 1.75 1.83
CA TYR A 93 -5.59 1.01 2.74
C TYR A 93 -4.81 0.32 3.87
N PHE A 94 -3.66 -0.26 3.54
CA PHE A 94 -2.75 -0.86 4.52
C PHE A 94 -2.14 0.21 5.43
N GLU A 95 -1.71 1.33 4.86
CA GLU A 95 -1.15 2.48 5.59
C GLU A 95 -2.12 3.01 6.62
N LYS A 96 -3.36 3.31 6.22
CA LYS A 96 -4.41 3.78 7.13
C LYS A 96 -4.74 2.77 8.22
N ARG A 97 -4.77 1.46 7.88
CA ARG A 97 -5.09 0.40 8.83
C ARG A 97 -4.03 0.22 9.90
N PHE A 98 -2.77 0.30 9.52
CA PHE A 98 -1.64 -0.06 10.37
C PHE A 98 -0.76 1.13 10.76
N ASN A 99 -1.14 2.34 10.37
CA ASN A 99 -0.40 3.58 10.63
C ASN A 99 1.05 3.52 10.13
N VAL A 100 1.22 3.07 8.89
CA VAL A 100 2.50 3.05 8.20
C VAL A 100 2.70 4.41 7.51
N ASN A 101 3.93 4.91 7.48
CA ASN A 101 4.26 6.22 6.92
C ASN A 101 4.88 6.07 5.53
N VAL A 102 4.05 6.12 4.48
CA VAL A 102 4.48 6.18 3.09
C VAL A 102 4.39 7.63 2.62
N LEU A 103 5.51 8.19 2.18
CA LEU A 103 5.65 9.60 1.80
C LEU A 103 5.46 9.83 0.30
N GLY A 104 5.36 8.78 -0.50
CA GLY A 104 5.13 8.86 -1.93
C GLY A 104 5.39 7.55 -2.66
N ALA A 105 5.18 7.58 -3.98
CA ALA A 105 5.38 6.46 -4.87
C ALA A 105 6.19 6.87 -6.11
N PHE A 106 6.90 5.91 -6.72
CA PHE A 106 7.60 6.14 -7.99
C PHE A 106 6.62 6.33 -9.14
N THR A 107 5.49 5.66 -9.10
CA THR A 107 4.43 5.81 -10.11
C THR A 107 3.04 5.57 -9.52
N VAL A 108 2.06 6.25 -10.09
CA VAL A 108 0.63 5.97 -9.87
C VAL A 108 0.06 5.08 -10.99
N ASN A 109 0.78 4.96 -12.11
CA ASN A 109 0.40 4.12 -13.25
C ASN A 109 1.57 3.22 -13.62
N THR A 110 1.41 1.92 -13.38
CA THR A 110 2.44 0.90 -13.61
C THR A 110 2.75 0.64 -15.08
N ASP A 111 1.90 1.09 -16.00
CA ASP A 111 2.15 1.02 -17.44
C ASP A 111 3.11 2.11 -17.94
N VAL A 112 3.36 3.13 -17.10
CA VAL A 112 4.23 4.25 -17.43
C VAL A 112 5.40 4.29 -16.44
N MET A 113 6.61 4.14 -16.98
CA MET A 113 7.83 4.25 -16.17
C MET A 113 8.13 5.71 -15.84
N PRO A 114 8.58 6.02 -14.61
CA PRO A 114 8.95 7.38 -14.24
C PRO A 114 10.07 7.93 -15.11
N GLY A 115 9.90 9.17 -15.56
CA GLY A 115 10.91 9.88 -16.32
C GLY A 115 12.07 10.38 -15.47
N ALA A 116 13.12 10.92 -16.12
CA ALA A 116 14.31 11.40 -15.42
C ALA A 116 14.01 12.56 -14.44
N GLU A 117 13.09 13.45 -14.78
CA GLU A 117 12.66 14.56 -13.93
C GLU A 117 11.98 14.03 -12.66
N GLN A 118 11.02 13.13 -12.79
CA GLN A 118 10.35 12.51 -11.66
C GLN A 118 11.31 11.73 -10.75
N LEU A 119 12.31 11.05 -11.32
CA LEU A 119 13.33 10.37 -10.51
C LEU A 119 14.22 11.35 -9.76
N ALA A 120 14.48 12.55 -10.30
CA ALA A 120 15.19 13.60 -9.61
C ALA A 120 14.38 14.16 -8.43
N GLU A 121 13.10 14.43 -8.62
CA GLU A 121 12.16 14.86 -7.57
C GLU A 121 12.06 13.82 -6.43
N ILE A 122 11.97 12.53 -6.78
CA ILE A 122 11.96 11.45 -5.79
C ILE A 122 13.25 11.42 -4.97
N ARG A 123 14.42 11.63 -5.60
CA ARG A 123 15.71 11.71 -4.89
C ARG A 123 15.75 12.90 -3.93
N GLU A 124 15.32 14.07 -4.38
CA GLU A 124 15.23 15.27 -3.55
C GLU A 124 14.31 15.03 -2.35
N LYS A 125 13.14 14.43 -2.57
CA LYS A 125 12.20 14.05 -1.51
C LYS A 125 12.81 13.08 -0.51
N ILE A 126 13.53 12.07 -0.97
CA ILE A 126 14.23 11.11 -0.10
C ILE A 126 15.20 11.82 0.84
N GLU A 127 16.00 12.73 0.33
CA GLU A 127 17.00 13.50 1.11
C GLU A 127 16.33 14.48 2.07
N HIS A 128 15.36 15.25 1.58
CA HIS A 128 14.66 16.27 2.36
C HIS A 128 13.88 15.67 3.52
N ASP A 129 13.08 14.62 3.25
CA ASP A 129 12.19 14.01 4.24
C ASP A 129 12.87 12.90 5.05
N LYS A 130 14.16 12.65 4.80
CA LYS A 130 14.96 11.60 5.45
C LYS A 130 14.28 10.25 5.37
N VAL A 131 13.84 9.90 4.17
CA VAL A 131 13.22 8.60 3.90
C VAL A 131 14.23 7.50 4.23
N SER A 132 13.81 6.54 5.03
CA SER A 132 14.70 5.46 5.49
C SER A 132 14.66 4.23 4.62
N CYS A 133 13.60 4.07 3.81
CA CYS A 133 13.41 2.88 3.01
C CYS A 133 12.69 3.15 1.69
N ILE A 134 13.11 2.44 0.64
CA ILE A 134 12.37 2.37 -0.63
C ILE A 134 12.05 0.93 -0.98
N PHE A 135 10.84 0.73 -1.51
CA PHE A 135 10.34 -0.60 -1.82
C PHE A 135 10.18 -0.83 -3.32
N SER A 136 10.70 -1.95 -3.79
CA SER A 136 10.39 -2.52 -5.10
C SER A 136 9.22 -3.50 -4.99
N GLU A 137 8.71 -3.92 -6.14
CA GLU A 137 7.70 -4.96 -6.25
C GLU A 137 8.17 -6.07 -7.20
N PRO A 138 7.84 -7.35 -6.92
CA PRO A 138 8.33 -8.46 -7.74
C PRO A 138 7.73 -8.49 -9.16
N GLN A 139 6.65 -7.74 -9.39
CA GLN A 139 5.97 -7.61 -10.67
C GLN A 139 6.73 -6.69 -11.65
N PHE A 140 7.69 -5.88 -11.15
CA PHE A 140 8.37 -4.85 -11.94
C PHE A 140 9.89 -5.00 -11.88
N ASN A 141 10.58 -4.41 -12.88
CA ASN A 141 12.02 -4.40 -12.89
C ASN A 141 12.58 -3.51 -11.76
N PRO A 142 13.41 -4.05 -10.84
CA PRO A 142 13.94 -3.30 -9.72
C PRO A 142 15.05 -2.31 -10.10
N ASP A 143 15.48 -2.24 -11.35
CA ASP A 143 16.62 -1.42 -11.79
C ASP A 143 16.42 0.07 -11.48
N ILE A 144 15.18 0.57 -11.55
CA ILE A 144 14.86 1.96 -11.21
C ILE A 144 15.10 2.23 -9.73
N ILE A 145 14.60 1.34 -8.86
CA ILE A 145 14.80 1.44 -7.41
C ILE A 145 16.29 1.38 -7.08
N ASN A 146 17.01 0.43 -7.69
CA ASN A 146 18.45 0.28 -7.51
C ASN A 146 19.22 1.52 -7.98
N ALA A 147 18.82 2.11 -9.11
CA ALA A 147 19.45 3.32 -9.64
C ALA A 147 19.23 4.55 -8.73
N VAL A 148 18.07 4.67 -8.10
CA VAL A 148 17.80 5.74 -7.13
C VAL A 148 18.57 5.50 -5.84
N ALA A 149 18.60 4.27 -5.34
CA ALA A 149 19.26 3.92 -4.07
C ALA A 149 20.79 3.96 -4.14
N LYS A 150 21.39 3.84 -5.34
CA LYS A 150 22.82 3.53 -5.54
C LYS A 150 23.79 4.43 -4.78
N ASP A 151 23.52 5.71 -4.69
CA ASP A 151 24.41 6.69 -4.09
C ASP A 151 23.79 7.31 -2.82
N MET A 152 22.78 6.65 -2.25
CA MET A 152 22.05 7.13 -1.08
C MET A 152 22.19 6.14 0.07
N ASP A 153 22.27 6.63 1.30
CA ASP A 153 22.25 5.80 2.52
C ASP A 153 20.79 5.43 2.87
N ILE A 154 20.20 4.60 2.02
CA ILE A 154 18.79 4.19 2.14
C ILE A 154 18.67 2.68 2.02
N LYS A 155 17.82 2.09 2.84
CA LYS A 155 17.51 0.67 2.74
C LYS A 155 16.56 0.38 1.57
N THR A 156 16.69 -0.80 1.00
CA THR A 156 15.74 -1.29 -0.01
C THR A 156 15.00 -2.52 0.52
N GLY A 157 13.72 -2.60 0.21
CA GLY A 157 12.87 -3.74 0.55
C GLY A 157 12.00 -4.17 -0.63
N VAL A 158 11.20 -5.19 -0.40
CA VAL A 158 10.23 -5.70 -1.39
C VAL A 158 8.84 -5.71 -0.75
N LEU A 159 7.87 -5.12 -1.43
CA LEU A 159 6.44 -5.26 -1.15
C LEU A 159 5.79 -6.03 -2.29
N ASP A 160 4.94 -6.98 -1.97
CA ASP A 160 4.21 -7.78 -2.95
C ASP A 160 2.70 -7.69 -2.65
N PRO A 161 1.99 -6.75 -3.27
CA PRO A 161 0.57 -6.52 -2.98
C PRO A 161 -0.34 -7.63 -3.52
N LEU A 162 0.18 -8.47 -4.41
CA LEU A 162 -0.57 -9.58 -5.03
C LEU A 162 -0.21 -10.95 -4.45
N GLY A 163 0.91 -11.07 -3.73
CA GLY A 163 1.37 -12.36 -3.20
C GLY A 163 1.88 -13.30 -4.27
N SER A 164 2.54 -12.77 -5.32
CA SER A 164 2.98 -13.53 -6.50
C SER A 164 3.89 -14.72 -6.16
N ASN A 165 4.66 -14.61 -5.08
CA ASN A 165 5.58 -15.64 -4.61
C ASN A 165 5.00 -16.51 -3.47
N LEU A 166 3.72 -16.33 -3.13
CA LEU A 166 3.06 -17.09 -2.07
C LEU A 166 2.40 -18.36 -2.60
N ASN A 167 2.37 -19.39 -1.76
CA ASN A 167 1.63 -20.60 -2.10
C ASN A 167 0.13 -20.34 -2.11
N PRO A 168 -0.60 -20.73 -3.17
CA PRO A 168 -2.05 -20.61 -3.22
C PRO A 168 -2.71 -21.47 -2.13
N GLY A 169 -3.85 -21.00 -1.60
CA GLY A 169 -4.60 -21.73 -0.61
C GLY A 169 -5.13 -20.87 0.53
N LYS A 170 -5.61 -21.52 1.58
CA LYS A 170 -6.29 -20.88 2.72
C LYS A 170 -5.42 -19.90 3.51
N GLY A 171 -4.10 -20.04 3.44
CA GLY A 171 -3.14 -19.21 4.13
C GLY A 171 -2.70 -17.96 3.35
N LEU A 172 -2.92 -17.93 2.02
CA LEU A 172 -2.36 -16.92 1.12
C LEU A 172 -2.61 -15.49 1.61
N TYR A 173 -3.85 -15.14 1.91
CA TYR A 173 -4.21 -13.80 2.37
C TYR A 173 -3.50 -13.41 3.67
N PHE A 174 -3.42 -14.32 4.63
CA PHE A 174 -2.74 -14.08 5.91
C PHE A 174 -1.24 -13.90 5.73
N ASP A 175 -0.64 -14.68 4.85
CA ASP A 175 0.79 -14.62 4.55
C ASP A 175 1.12 -13.33 3.78
N LEU A 176 0.25 -12.90 2.85
CA LEU A 176 0.37 -11.64 2.14
C LEU A 176 0.46 -10.46 3.12
N ILE A 177 -0.52 -10.30 3.99
CA ILE A 177 -0.58 -9.20 4.95
C ILE A 177 0.60 -9.26 5.95
N ARG A 178 0.98 -10.46 6.42
CA ARG A 178 2.15 -10.62 7.31
C ARG A 178 3.47 -10.32 6.62
N ASN A 179 3.63 -10.69 5.36
CA ASN A 179 4.85 -10.40 4.61
C ASN A 179 5.01 -8.91 4.37
N MET A 180 3.93 -8.20 4.03
CA MET A 180 3.96 -6.74 3.96
C MET A 180 4.36 -6.12 5.29
N SER A 181 3.77 -6.58 6.41
CA SER A 181 4.14 -6.13 7.76
C SER A 181 5.64 -6.32 8.04
N LYS A 182 6.18 -7.51 7.73
CA LYS A 182 7.60 -7.79 7.90
C LYS A 182 8.50 -6.91 7.04
N SER A 183 8.09 -6.64 5.80
CA SER A 183 8.84 -5.76 4.90
C SER A 183 8.90 -4.33 5.46
N PHE A 184 7.79 -3.75 5.86
CA PHE A 184 7.77 -2.43 6.49
C PHE A 184 8.57 -2.39 7.80
N LYS A 185 8.49 -3.43 8.63
CA LYS A 185 9.26 -3.52 9.88
C LYS A 185 10.76 -3.66 9.65
N GLY A 186 11.18 -4.33 8.58
CA GLY A 186 12.60 -4.55 8.23
C GLY A 186 13.31 -3.29 7.76
N CYS A 187 12.54 -2.31 7.39
CA CYS A 187 12.99 -0.98 7.05
C CYS A 187 13.05 -0.06 8.26
#